data_4d582b72820af9c27a3df883aa1cf81a
#
_entry.id   4d582b72820af9c27a3df883aa1cf81a
#
_cell.length_a   1.000
_cell.length_b   1.000
_cell.length_c   1.000
_cell.angle_alpha   90.00
_cell.angle_beta   90.00
_cell.angle_gamma   90.00
#
_symmetry.space_group_name_H-M   'P 1'
#
loop_
_entity.id
_entity.type
_entity.pdbx_description
1 polymer ?
#
loop_
_entity_poly.entity_id
_entity_poly.type
_entity_poly.pdbx_seq_one_letter_code
_entity_poly.pdbx_strand_id
1 'polypeptide(L)'
;MSGETDLKTLLQSLHPVARDGDYVYALWPHGRPLEGGIEAAVREAEGLTVVLRRDEADALGLSYDFVASWITLQVHSALEAVGLTAAVSAALTHAGISCNVLAGFHHDHLLVPSADAGRAMDVLRLLGKGLVLRSERPEDRAEILELTAQAFSVSPVTGEPVDGVPIEAGLLRKLFECPEYLPEFSIVAEMGGEIVGHAISTRGWIGDLELLGLGPIGVLPAFQKRGVGSALMRETTARATAAGEPGIALLGSPLYYMRFGYVPAASVGVQPPEAMWGDHFQLLTLPAWPDDVRGTFRYAGPFSGL
;
A
#
# COMPACT_ATOMS: atom_id res chain seq x y z
N MET A 1 31.13 -3.20 -19.04
CA MET A 1 31.15 -2.82 -17.60
C MET A 1 30.23 -3.80 -16.90
N SER A 2 30.75 -4.48 -15.88
CA SER A 2 29.90 -5.37 -15.05
C SER A 2 28.92 -4.51 -14.25
N GLY A 3 27.63 -4.74 -14.37
CA GLY A 3 26.63 -4.10 -13.51
C GLY A 3 26.75 -4.55 -12.06
N GLU A 4 26.06 -3.86 -11.16
CA GLU A 4 25.97 -4.21 -9.73
C GLU A 4 25.17 -5.51 -9.54
N THR A 5 25.57 -6.36 -8.61
CA THR A 5 24.91 -7.64 -8.29
C THR A 5 24.41 -7.71 -6.83
N ASP A 6 24.89 -6.84 -5.93
CA ASP A 6 24.44 -6.78 -4.55
C ASP A 6 23.04 -6.15 -4.46
N LEU A 7 22.05 -6.94 -4.02
CA LEU A 7 20.65 -6.52 -3.95
C LEU A 7 20.45 -5.27 -3.08
N LYS A 8 21.16 -5.16 -1.95
CA LYS A 8 21.01 -3.99 -1.05
C LYS A 8 21.47 -2.72 -1.74
N THR A 9 22.61 -2.77 -2.42
CA THR A 9 23.16 -1.65 -3.21
C THR A 9 22.24 -1.29 -4.37
N LEU A 10 21.71 -2.30 -5.09
CA LEU A 10 20.75 -2.11 -6.16
C LEU A 10 19.48 -1.40 -5.67
N LEU A 11 18.91 -1.83 -4.54
CA LEU A 11 17.72 -1.19 -3.99
C LEU A 11 18.01 0.23 -3.51
N GLN A 12 19.14 0.50 -2.87
CA GLN A 12 19.52 1.84 -2.42
C GLN A 12 19.75 2.82 -3.59
N SER A 13 20.18 2.31 -4.74
CA SER A 13 20.38 3.10 -5.95
C SER A 13 19.14 3.14 -6.86
N LEU A 14 18.04 2.49 -6.46
CA LEU A 14 16.82 2.40 -7.24
C LEU A 14 16.19 3.78 -7.46
N HIS A 15 16.18 4.23 -8.70
CA HIS A 15 15.56 5.49 -9.11
C HIS A 15 14.48 5.22 -10.17
N PRO A 16 13.21 5.05 -9.75
CA PRO A 16 12.12 4.83 -10.69
C PRO A 16 11.77 6.13 -11.41
N VAL A 17 11.63 6.07 -12.72
CA VAL A 17 11.23 7.18 -13.59
C VAL A 17 10.05 6.75 -14.44
N ALA A 18 8.92 7.43 -14.32
CA ALA A 18 7.79 7.22 -15.21
C ALA A 18 8.04 7.92 -16.55
N ARG A 19 7.77 7.23 -17.65
CA ARG A 19 7.75 7.82 -19.00
C ARG A 19 6.40 8.47 -19.26
N ASP A 20 6.40 9.53 -20.03
CA ASP A 20 5.17 10.22 -20.41
C ASP A 20 4.29 9.38 -21.34
N GLY A 21 2.98 9.47 -21.13
CA GLY A 21 1.97 8.83 -21.94
C GLY A 21 1.59 7.43 -21.48
N ASP A 22 0.56 6.92 -22.14
CA ASP A 22 0.05 5.56 -21.95
C ASP A 22 0.65 4.60 -22.98
N TYR A 23 0.85 3.36 -22.57
CA TYR A 23 1.38 2.27 -23.39
C TYR A 23 0.40 1.10 -23.39
N VAL A 24 0.43 0.31 -24.47
CA VAL A 24 -0.46 -0.84 -24.65
C VAL A 24 0.32 -2.04 -25.18
N TYR A 25 -0.20 -3.23 -24.89
CA TYR A 25 0.19 -4.46 -25.53
C TYR A 25 -0.78 -4.75 -26.66
N ALA A 26 -0.25 -5.01 -27.87
CA ALA A 26 -1.06 -5.33 -29.03
C ALA A 26 -0.44 -6.47 -29.84
N LEU A 27 -1.27 -7.27 -30.50
CA LEU A 27 -0.81 -8.27 -31.46
C LEU A 27 -0.55 -7.59 -32.80
N TRP A 28 0.70 -7.70 -33.32
CA TRP A 28 1.05 -7.13 -34.60
C TRP A 28 0.49 -7.97 -35.75
N PRO A 29 -0.20 -7.36 -36.74
CA PRO A 29 -0.80 -8.11 -37.84
C PRO A 29 0.22 -8.90 -38.63
N HIS A 30 -0.10 -10.17 -38.94
CA HIS A 30 0.77 -11.04 -39.71
C HIS A 30 1.05 -10.44 -41.10
N GLY A 31 2.33 -10.44 -41.51
CA GLY A 31 2.78 -9.94 -42.81
C GLY A 31 2.86 -8.42 -42.92
N ARG A 32 2.44 -7.67 -41.93
CA ARG A 32 2.60 -6.20 -41.88
C ARG A 32 4.06 -5.87 -41.54
N PRO A 33 4.75 -5.00 -42.30
CA PRO A 33 6.07 -4.49 -41.91
C PRO A 33 6.02 -3.82 -40.54
N LEU A 34 7.09 -3.95 -39.74
CA LEU A 34 7.20 -3.23 -38.48
C LEU A 34 7.35 -1.72 -38.76
N GLU A 35 6.48 -0.92 -38.21
CA GLU A 35 6.45 0.54 -38.37
C GLU A 35 5.99 1.20 -37.07
N GLY A 36 6.15 2.53 -36.96
CA GLY A 36 5.79 3.28 -35.77
C GLY A 36 6.81 3.13 -34.63
N GLY A 37 6.47 3.70 -33.47
CA GLY A 37 7.28 3.74 -32.26
C GLY A 37 7.16 2.49 -31.40
N ILE A 38 7.47 1.31 -31.95
CA ILE A 38 7.47 0.07 -31.20
C ILE A 38 8.59 0.11 -30.15
N GLU A 39 8.23 0.08 -28.88
CA GLU A 39 9.15 0.16 -27.75
C GLU A 39 9.71 -1.22 -27.35
N ALA A 40 8.89 -2.28 -27.50
CA ALA A 40 9.31 -3.66 -27.29
C ALA A 40 8.54 -4.60 -28.21
N ALA A 41 9.14 -5.75 -28.54
CA ALA A 41 8.50 -6.79 -29.32
C ALA A 41 8.90 -8.17 -28.83
N VAL A 42 7.92 -9.06 -28.68
CA VAL A 42 8.12 -10.45 -28.25
C VAL A 42 7.44 -11.38 -29.27
N ARG A 43 8.21 -12.33 -29.79
CA ARG A 43 7.66 -13.35 -30.68
C ARG A 43 7.13 -14.52 -29.88
N GLU A 44 5.84 -14.75 -30.01
CA GLU A 44 5.12 -15.85 -29.38
C GLU A 44 4.58 -16.84 -30.43
N ALA A 45 4.08 -17.97 -29.99
CA ALA A 45 3.48 -18.96 -30.88
C ALA A 45 2.24 -18.41 -31.60
N GLU A 46 1.50 -17.57 -30.95
CA GLU A 46 0.27 -16.90 -31.40
C GLU A 46 0.54 -15.73 -32.37
N GLY A 47 1.75 -15.16 -32.33
CA GLY A 47 2.11 -14.02 -33.15
C GLY A 47 3.23 -13.16 -32.60
N LEU A 48 3.29 -11.91 -33.07
CA LEU A 48 4.23 -10.92 -32.56
C LEU A 48 3.50 -9.94 -31.64
N THR A 49 3.74 -10.05 -30.33
CA THR A 49 3.30 -9.06 -29.35
C THR A 49 4.19 -7.84 -29.43
N VAL A 50 3.61 -6.65 -29.49
CA VAL A 50 4.33 -5.37 -29.46
C VAL A 50 3.85 -4.52 -28.31
N VAL A 51 4.76 -3.72 -27.77
CA VAL A 51 4.44 -2.65 -26.81
C VAL A 51 4.76 -1.32 -27.47
N LEU A 52 3.76 -0.44 -27.49
CA LEU A 52 3.87 0.88 -28.11
C LEU A 52 2.99 1.89 -27.38
N ARG A 53 3.13 3.16 -27.73
CA ARG A 53 2.26 4.21 -27.20
C ARG A 53 0.81 3.95 -27.62
N ARG A 54 -0.12 4.27 -26.75
CA ARG A 54 -1.56 4.11 -26.97
C ARG A 54 -2.04 4.91 -28.18
N ASP A 55 -1.60 6.17 -28.32
CA ASP A 55 -1.97 7.03 -29.45
C ASP A 55 -1.49 6.45 -30.80
N GLU A 56 -0.33 5.80 -30.84
CA GLU A 56 0.16 5.10 -32.04
C GLU A 56 -0.64 3.83 -32.33
N ALA A 57 -0.99 3.04 -31.29
CA ALA A 57 -1.83 1.87 -31.47
C ALA A 57 -3.20 2.23 -32.03
N ASP A 58 -3.79 3.30 -31.53
CA ASP A 58 -5.07 3.86 -32.02
C ASP A 58 -4.94 4.30 -33.50
N ALA A 59 -3.87 5.01 -33.85
CA ALA A 59 -3.62 5.45 -35.24
C ALA A 59 -3.40 4.29 -36.19
N LEU A 60 -2.82 3.17 -35.73
CA LEU A 60 -2.57 1.96 -36.48
C LEU A 60 -3.77 1.01 -36.52
N GLY A 61 -4.84 1.29 -35.78
CA GLY A 61 -6.05 0.47 -35.67
C GLY A 61 -5.80 -0.86 -34.95
N LEU A 62 -4.85 -0.91 -34.01
CA LEU A 62 -4.54 -2.10 -33.23
C LEU A 62 -5.50 -2.21 -32.02
N SER A 63 -5.96 -3.43 -31.73
CA SER A 63 -6.79 -3.72 -30.57
C SER A 63 -5.91 -4.03 -29.35
N TYR A 64 -6.35 -3.58 -28.18
CA TYR A 64 -5.70 -3.82 -26.88
C TYR A 64 -6.72 -3.79 -25.75
N ASP A 65 -6.45 -4.54 -24.68
CA ASP A 65 -7.34 -4.62 -23.49
C ASP A 65 -6.71 -4.00 -22.23
N PHE A 66 -5.40 -3.73 -22.27
CA PHE A 66 -4.65 -3.24 -21.12
C PHE A 66 -3.93 -1.95 -21.46
N VAL A 67 -4.17 -0.91 -20.65
CA VAL A 67 -3.50 0.39 -20.74
C VAL A 67 -2.56 0.55 -19.56
N ALA A 68 -1.29 0.76 -19.84
CA ALA A 68 -0.21 0.82 -18.87
C ALA A 68 0.53 2.15 -18.86
N SER A 69 1.07 2.50 -17.71
CA SER A 69 2.17 3.44 -17.58
C SER A 69 3.49 2.68 -17.57
N TRP A 70 4.49 3.24 -18.25
CA TRP A 70 5.84 2.70 -18.36
C TRP A 70 6.74 3.33 -17.29
N ILE A 71 7.30 2.52 -16.41
CA ILE A 71 8.26 2.97 -15.38
C ILE A 71 9.60 2.31 -15.66
N THR A 72 10.65 3.11 -15.78
CA THR A 72 12.03 2.62 -15.93
C THR A 72 12.71 2.63 -14.58
N LEU A 73 13.31 1.50 -14.20
CA LEU A 73 14.17 1.40 -13.02
C LEU A 73 15.58 1.84 -13.42
N GLN A 74 15.92 3.11 -13.12
CA GLN A 74 17.26 3.64 -13.41
C GLN A 74 18.26 3.11 -12.36
N VAL A 75 18.63 1.86 -12.50
CA VAL A 75 19.68 1.20 -11.71
C VAL A 75 20.56 0.40 -12.68
N HIS A 76 21.88 0.48 -12.52
CA HIS A 76 22.80 -0.31 -13.31
C HIS A 76 22.93 -1.73 -12.72
N SER A 77 21.90 -2.55 -12.92
CA SER A 77 21.93 -3.96 -12.56
C SER A 77 22.62 -4.79 -13.65
N ALA A 78 23.41 -5.78 -13.23
CA ALA A 78 23.81 -6.83 -14.17
C ALA A 78 22.58 -7.68 -14.51
N LEU A 79 22.47 -8.16 -15.77
CA LEU A 79 21.37 -9.05 -16.18
C LEU A 79 21.31 -10.35 -15.36
N GLU A 80 22.42 -10.74 -14.75
CA GLU A 80 22.54 -11.89 -13.85
C GLU A 80 22.30 -11.53 -12.37
N ALA A 81 21.99 -10.26 -12.04
CA ALA A 81 21.72 -9.84 -10.67
C ALA A 81 20.47 -10.52 -10.12
N VAL A 82 20.61 -11.14 -8.93
CA VAL A 82 19.52 -11.90 -8.32
C VAL A 82 18.74 -11.04 -7.32
N GLY A 83 17.41 -11.03 -7.45
CA GLY A 83 16.52 -10.52 -6.42
C GLY A 83 15.90 -9.15 -6.68
N LEU A 84 16.44 -8.29 -7.56
CA LEU A 84 15.88 -6.97 -7.83
C LEU A 84 14.42 -7.06 -8.34
N THR A 85 14.20 -7.82 -9.40
CA THR A 85 12.86 -8.03 -9.99
C THR A 85 11.91 -8.66 -8.99
N ALA A 86 12.39 -9.62 -8.18
CA ALA A 86 11.58 -10.26 -7.14
C ALA A 86 11.17 -9.26 -6.06
N ALA A 87 12.10 -8.42 -5.56
CA ALA A 87 11.81 -7.40 -4.55
C ALA A 87 10.83 -6.34 -5.05
N VAL A 88 11.01 -5.86 -6.29
CA VAL A 88 10.12 -4.90 -6.95
C VAL A 88 8.72 -5.49 -7.15
N SER A 89 8.64 -6.71 -7.71
CA SER A 89 7.36 -7.40 -7.94
C SER A 89 6.63 -7.70 -6.63
N ALA A 90 7.35 -8.14 -5.58
CA ALA A 90 6.76 -8.36 -4.26
C ALA A 90 6.21 -7.07 -3.67
N ALA A 91 6.94 -5.96 -3.73
CA ALA A 91 6.49 -4.67 -3.21
C ALA A 91 5.23 -4.17 -3.93
N LEU A 92 5.15 -4.29 -5.26
CA LEU A 92 3.96 -3.93 -6.03
C LEU A 92 2.79 -4.88 -5.77
N THR A 93 3.04 -6.18 -5.65
CA THR A 93 2.03 -7.19 -5.30
C THR A 93 1.40 -6.90 -3.92
N HIS A 94 2.21 -6.59 -2.90
CA HIS A 94 1.72 -6.19 -1.58
C HIS A 94 0.86 -4.91 -1.63
N ALA A 95 1.15 -4.02 -2.59
CA ALA A 95 0.32 -2.84 -2.83
C ALA A 95 -0.93 -3.11 -3.68
N GLY A 96 -1.16 -4.36 -4.10
CA GLY A 96 -2.27 -4.74 -4.99
C GLY A 96 -2.14 -4.18 -6.40
N ILE A 97 -0.90 -3.99 -6.90
CA ILE A 97 -0.62 -3.42 -8.22
C ILE A 97 -0.07 -4.51 -9.13
N SER A 98 -0.76 -4.74 -10.25
CA SER A 98 -0.26 -5.63 -11.31
C SER A 98 1.00 -5.03 -11.95
N CYS A 99 1.98 -5.88 -12.27
CA CYS A 99 3.25 -5.45 -12.83
C CYS A 99 3.74 -6.44 -13.89
N ASN A 100 3.91 -5.95 -15.11
CA ASN A 100 4.57 -6.67 -16.19
C ASN A 100 6.00 -6.14 -16.30
N VAL A 101 6.99 -7.03 -16.27
CA VAL A 101 8.41 -6.67 -16.29
C VAL A 101 9.02 -6.95 -17.65
N LEU A 102 9.71 -5.97 -18.21
CA LEU A 102 10.51 -6.07 -19.42
C LEU A 102 11.97 -5.79 -19.07
N ALA A 103 12.81 -6.81 -19.08
CA ALA A 103 14.25 -6.65 -18.89
C ALA A 103 14.88 -6.06 -20.14
N GLY A 104 15.47 -4.87 -20.02
CA GLY A 104 16.27 -4.23 -21.06
C GLY A 104 17.76 -4.51 -20.86
N PHE A 105 18.59 -4.15 -21.84
CA PHE A 105 20.04 -4.34 -21.76
C PHE A 105 20.68 -3.47 -20.65
N HIS A 106 20.13 -2.28 -20.40
CA HIS A 106 20.67 -1.32 -19.41
C HIS A 106 19.79 -1.18 -18.18
N HIS A 107 18.47 -1.30 -18.34
CA HIS A 107 17.49 -1.05 -17.28
C HIS A 107 16.32 -2.01 -17.39
N ASP A 108 15.74 -2.36 -16.26
CA ASP A 108 14.45 -3.01 -16.22
C ASP A 108 13.32 -1.99 -16.35
N HIS A 109 12.26 -2.40 -17.03
CA HIS A 109 11.06 -1.59 -17.24
C HIS A 109 9.83 -2.31 -16.69
N LEU A 110 8.95 -1.54 -16.11
CA LEU A 110 7.70 -2.02 -15.55
C LEU A 110 6.54 -1.39 -16.29
N LEU A 111 5.57 -2.21 -16.67
CA LEU A 111 4.28 -1.73 -17.16
C LEU A 111 3.23 -2.05 -16.10
N VAL A 112 2.70 -1.01 -15.49
CA VAL A 112 1.66 -1.08 -14.45
C VAL A 112 0.38 -0.45 -14.97
N PRO A 113 -0.83 -0.81 -14.47
CA PRO A 113 -2.07 -0.14 -14.89
C PRO A 113 -1.93 1.39 -14.77
N SER A 114 -2.31 2.15 -15.80
CA SER A 114 -2.17 3.62 -15.79
C SER A 114 -2.84 4.28 -14.60
N ALA A 115 -3.96 3.74 -14.12
CA ALA A 115 -4.65 4.23 -12.91
C ALA A 115 -3.81 4.09 -11.63
N ASP A 116 -2.85 3.16 -11.61
CA ASP A 116 -2.00 2.86 -10.46
C ASP A 116 -0.59 3.48 -10.56
N ALA A 117 -0.26 4.19 -11.62
CA ALA A 117 1.08 4.71 -11.87
C ALA A 117 1.66 5.51 -10.69
N GLY A 118 0.89 6.44 -10.13
CA GLY A 118 1.30 7.25 -8.98
C GLY A 118 1.57 6.40 -7.74
N ARG A 119 0.70 5.42 -7.47
CA ARG A 119 0.87 4.48 -6.35
C ARG A 119 2.11 3.61 -6.53
N ALA A 120 2.33 3.10 -7.75
CA ALA A 120 3.50 2.29 -8.08
C ALA A 120 4.80 3.07 -7.87
N MET A 121 4.86 4.33 -8.33
CA MET A 121 6.02 5.21 -8.11
C MET A 121 6.31 5.44 -6.62
N ASP A 122 5.28 5.62 -5.79
CA ASP A 122 5.45 5.79 -4.34
C ASP A 122 6.00 4.52 -3.69
N VAL A 123 5.46 3.34 -4.05
CA VAL A 123 5.95 2.04 -3.57
C VAL A 123 7.42 1.82 -3.95
N LEU A 124 7.79 2.08 -5.19
CA LEU A 124 9.17 1.89 -5.67
C LEU A 124 10.16 2.86 -5.02
N ARG A 125 9.76 4.12 -4.79
CA ARG A 125 10.57 5.09 -4.05
C ARG A 125 10.80 4.69 -2.60
N LEU A 126 9.79 4.11 -1.94
CA LEU A 126 9.92 3.61 -0.58
C LEU A 126 10.80 2.37 -0.52
N LEU A 127 10.65 1.47 -1.49
CA LEU A 127 11.53 0.30 -1.63
C LEU A 127 13.00 0.74 -1.79
N GLY A 128 13.27 1.73 -2.64
CA GLY A 128 14.60 2.32 -2.80
C GLY A 128 15.16 2.97 -1.53
N LYS A 129 14.29 3.39 -0.61
CA LYS A 129 14.68 3.90 0.71
C LYS A 129 14.83 2.80 1.76
N GLY A 130 14.64 1.53 1.37
CA GLY A 130 14.76 0.39 2.26
C GLY A 130 13.61 0.24 3.25
N LEU A 131 12.39 0.70 2.90
CA LEU A 131 11.20 0.45 3.72
C LEU A 131 10.82 -1.03 3.66
N VAL A 132 10.71 -1.64 4.83
CA VAL A 132 10.21 -3.00 5.02
C VAL A 132 8.97 -2.95 5.88
N LEU A 133 7.89 -3.63 5.45
CA LEU A 133 6.69 -3.84 6.24
C LEU A 133 6.68 -5.28 6.74
N ARG A 134 6.52 -5.48 8.04
CA ARG A 134 6.47 -6.80 8.66
C ARG A 134 5.53 -6.82 9.85
N SER A 135 5.15 -8.00 10.31
CA SER A 135 4.46 -8.12 11.58
C SER A 135 5.36 -7.68 12.73
N GLU A 136 4.75 -7.11 13.76
CA GLU A 136 5.38 -6.81 15.03
C GLU A 136 5.96 -8.09 15.67
N ARG A 137 6.99 -7.90 16.47
CA ARG A 137 7.55 -8.90 17.39
C ARG A 137 7.43 -8.37 18.82
N PRO A 138 7.32 -9.23 19.83
CA PRO A 138 7.25 -8.78 21.23
C PRO A 138 8.37 -7.82 21.64
N GLU A 139 9.58 -8.02 21.12
CA GLU A 139 10.75 -7.15 21.36
C GLU A 139 10.62 -5.74 20.78
N ASP A 140 9.78 -5.55 19.76
CA ASP A 140 9.55 -4.24 19.13
C ASP A 140 8.67 -3.32 19.99
N ARG A 141 7.90 -3.88 20.95
CA ARG A 141 6.82 -3.16 21.65
C ARG A 141 7.27 -1.92 22.39
N ALA A 142 8.46 -1.95 22.99
CA ALA A 142 9.01 -0.79 23.69
C ALA A 142 9.23 0.38 22.71
N GLU A 143 9.87 0.12 21.57
CA GLU A 143 10.11 1.11 20.51
C GLU A 143 8.83 1.59 19.88
N ILE A 144 7.84 0.71 19.64
CA ILE A 144 6.52 1.05 19.10
C ILE A 144 5.76 1.99 20.05
N LEU A 145 5.81 1.76 21.35
CA LEU A 145 5.16 2.66 22.34
C LEU A 145 5.80 4.05 22.34
N GLU A 146 7.13 4.11 22.27
CA GLU A 146 7.86 5.37 22.18
C GLU A 146 7.55 6.11 20.85
N LEU A 147 7.58 5.40 19.72
CA LEU A 147 7.17 5.92 18.41
C LEU A 147 5.76 6.50 18.47
N THR A 148 4.82 5.77 19.07
CA THR A 148 3.42 6.21 19.19
C THR A 148 3.33 7.48 20.03
N ALA A 149 4.04 7.56 21.17
CA ALA A 149 4.09 8.77 21.98
C ALA A 149 4.64 9.97 21.19
N GLN A 150 5.68 9.78 20.38
CA GLN A 150 6.22 10.83 19.52
C GLN A 150 5.26 11.21 18.38
N ALA A 151 4.64 10.24 17.74
CA ALA A 151 3.72 10.47 16.60
C ALA A 151 2.50 11.29 17.00
N PHE A 152 2.03 11.13 18.24
CA PHE A 152 0.86 11.81 18.80
C PHE A 152 1.23 12.91 19.82
N SER A 153 2.48 13.33 19.88
CA SER A 153 2.93 14.41 20.77
C SER A 153 2.33 15.77 20.43
N VAL A 154 1.73 15.91 19.26
CA VAL A 154 0.97 17.10 18.83
C VAL A 154 -0.44 16.66 18.48
N SER A 155 -1.43 17.34 19.03
CA SER A 155 -2.84 17.06 18.77
C SER A 155 -3.16 17.26 17.26
N PRO A 156 -3.71 16.28 16.57
CA PRO A 156 -4.10 16.44 15.17
C PRO A 156 -5.32 17.37 14.99
N VAL A 157 -6.02 17.70 16.08
CA VAL A 157 -7.20 18.56 16.07
C VAL A 157 -6.83 20.02 16.32
N THR A 158 -6.01 20.28 17.36
CA THR A 158 -5.66 21.65 17.77
C THR A 158 -4.32 22.12 17.21
N GLY A 159 -3.44 21.20 16.83
CA GLY A 159 -2.06 21.52 16.42
C GLY A 159 -1.14 21.87 17.59
N GLU A 160 -1.61 21.73 18.82
CA GLU A 160 -0.86 22.06 20.02
C GLU A 160 -0.15 20.82 20.61
N PRO A 161 0.97 20.99 21.33
CA PRO A 161 1.60 19.91 22.06
C PRO A 161 0.64 19.25 23.06
N VAL A 162 0.70 17.92 23.14
CA VAL A 162 -0.05 17.14 24.13
C VAL A 162 0.73 17.10 25.44
N ASP A 163 0.12 17.53 26.54
CA ASP A 163 0.73 17.44 27.86
C ASP A 163 0.76 15.99 28.34
N GLY A 164 1.95 15.50 28.70
CA GLY A 164 2.14 14.15 29.21
C GLY A 164 2.21 13.07 28.13
N VAL A 165 1.78 11.84 28.47
CA VAL A 165 1.78 10.70 27.56
C VAL A 165 0.49 10.72 26.74
N PRO A 166 0.58 10.72 25.37
CA PRO A 166 -0.61 10.66 24.53
C PRO A 166 -1.49 9.45 24.84
N ILE A 167 -2.80 9.64 24.73
CA ILE A 167 -3.83 8.61 24.95
C ILE A 167 -3.53 7.36 24.13
N GLU A 168 -3.09 7.54 22.89
CA GLU A 168 -2.80 6.48 21.92
C GLU A 168 -1.69 5.53 22.40
N ALA A 169 -0.67 6.04 23.08
CA ALA A 169 0.39 5.19 23.64
C ALA A 169 -0.11 4.36 24.83
N GLY A 170 -0.99 4.95 25.66
CA GLY A 170 -1.67 4.24 26.76
C GLY A 170 -2.64 3.17 26.26
N LEU A 171 -3.40 3.50 25.22
CA LEU A 171 -4.30 2.57 24.53
C LEU A 171 -3.52 1.39 23.95
N LEU A 172 -2.47 1.67 23.18
CA LEU A 172 -1.67 0.66 22.50
C LEU A 172 -1.10 -0.40 23.47
N ARG A 173 -0.62 0.04 24.64
CA ARG A 173 -0.16 -0.89 25.69
C ARG A 173 -1.24 -1.87 26.10
N LYS A 174 -2.48 -1.39 26.27
CA LYS A 174 -3.62 -2.25 26.63
C LYS A 174 -4.03 -3.17 25.47
N LEU A 175 -3.91 -2.70 24.21
CA LEU A 175 -4.25 -3.50 23.04
C LEU A 175 -3.32 -4.69 22.87
N PHE A 176 -2.03 -4.58 23.16
CA PHE A 176 -1.10 -5.70 23.12
C PHE A 176 -1.42 -6.82 24.12
N GLU A 177 -2.22 -6.54 25.13
CA GLU A 177 -2.57 -7.47 26.21
C GLU A 177 -4.04 -7.93 26.16
N CYS A 178 -4.86 -7.36 25.25
CA CYS A 178 -6.28 -7.70 25.19
C CYS A 178 -6.53 -8.99 24.40
N PRO A 179 -7.64 -9.71 24.71
CA PRO A 179 -8.00 -10.93 23.98
C PRO A 179 -8.26 -10.73 22.48
N GLU A 180 -8.61 -9.52 22.10
CA GLU A 180 -8.92 -9.11 20.72
C GLU A 180 -7.69 -8.79 19.90
N TYR A 181 -6.49 -8.88 20.47
CA TYR A 181 -5.22 -8.65 19.77
C TYR A 181 -4.98 -9.69 18.69
N LEU A 182 -4.60 -9.21 17.50
CA LEU A 182 -4.34 -10.01 16.32
C LEU A 182 -2.90 -9.73 15.83
N PRO A 183 -1.93 -10.61 16.11
CA PRO A 183 -0.52 -10.38 15.77
C PRO A 183 -0.27 -10.11 14.28
N GLU A 184 -1.04 -10.76 13.39
CA GLU A 184 -0.95 -10.58 11.95
C GLU A 184 -1.35 -9.20 11.47
N PHE A 185 -2.15 -8.47 12.27
CA PHE A 185 -2.62 -7.12 12.00
C PHE A 185 -1.93 -6.04 12.86
N SER A 186 -0.85 -6.39 13.54
CA SER A 186 0.09 -5.44 14.15
C SER A 186 1.32 -5.35 13.25
N ILE A 187 1.44 -4.21 12.54
CA ILE A 187 2.38 -4.06 11.41
C ILE A 187 3.34 -2.93 11.71
N VAL A 188 4.63 -3.22 11.65
CA VAL A 188 5.70 -2.22 11.73
C VAL A 188 6.21 -1.86 10.34
N ALA A 189 6.55 -0.60 10.18
CA ALA A 189 7.31 -0.06 9.07
C ALA A 189 8.73 0.19 9.55
N GLU A 190 9.69 -0.56 9.01
CA GLU A 190 11.12 -0.48 9.35
C GLU A 190 11.89 0.15 8.19
N MET A 191 12.81 1.04 8.49
CA MET A 191 13.69 1.67 7.50
C MET A 191 15.11 1.77 8.06
N GLY A 192 16.06 1.10 7.39
CA GLY A 192 17.45 1.09 7.84
C GLY A 192 17.69 0.44 9.21
N GLY A 193 16.77 -0.43 9.67
CA GLY A 193 16.85 -1.10 10.98
C GLY A 193 16.12 -0.32 12.11
N GLU A 194 15.54 0.84 11.83
CA GLU A 194 14.76 1.66 12.76
C GLU A 194 13.25 1.47 12.48
N ILE A 195 12.43 1.31 13.51
CA ILE A 195 10.96 1.28 13.38
C ILE A 195 10.47 2.73 13.22
N VAL A 196 10.01 3.07 12.02
CA VAL A 196 9.59 4.43 11.65
C VAL A 196 8.08 4.62 11.61
N GLY A 197 7.32 3.53 11.73
CA GLY A 197 5.87 3.56 11.75
C GLY A 197 5.26 2.26 12.27
N HIS A 198 4.04 2.35 12.78
CA HIS A 198 3.27 1.21 13.27
C HIS A 198 1.79 1.42 13.02
N ALA A 199 1.08 0.34 12.71
CA ALA A 199 -0.37 0.28 12.64
C ALA A 199 -0.85 -1.01 13.30
N ILE A 200 -1.93 -0.93 14.07
CA ILE A 200 -2.55 -2.09 14.71
C ILE A 200 -4.03 -2.13 14.37
N SER A 201 -4.53 -3.32 14.08
CA SER A 201 -5.96 -3.61 14.06
C SER A 201 -6.26 -4.74 15.03
N THR A 202 -7.37 -4.62 15.73
CA THR A 202 -7.87 -5.62 16.65
C THR A 202 -9.24 -6.12 16.21
N ARG A 203 -9.72 -7.20 16.78
CA ARG A 203 -11.08 -7.67 16.54
C ARG A 203 -12.11 -6.63 16.99
N GLY A 204 -13.10 -6.39 16.15
CA GLY A 204 -14.28 -5.59 16.41
C GLY A 204 -15.53 -6.29 15.90
N TRP A 205 -16.73 -5.76 16.19
CA TRP A 205 -18.00 -6.42 15.90
C TRP A 205 -19.09 -5.45 15.45
N ILE A 206 -19.98 -5.94 14.58
CA ILE A 206 -21.29 -5.35 14.31
C ILE A 206 -22.31 -6.46 14.57
N GLY A 207 -22.99 -6.45 15.74
CA GLY A 207 -23.73 -7.63 16.22
C GLY A 207 -22.80 -8.82 16.38
N ASP A 208 -23.07 -9.92 15.63
CA ASP A 208 -22.24 -11.13 15.62
C ASP A 208 -21.19 -11.12 14.48
N LEU A 209 -21.23 -10.14 13.59
CA LEU A 209 -20.25 -10.04 12.50
C LEU A 209 -18.91 -9.54 13.04
N GLU A 210 -17.89 -10.37 12.90
CA GLU A 210 -16.50 -10.02 13.22
C GLU A 210 -15.86 -9.24 12.07
N LEU A 211 -15.11 -8.18 12.39
CA LEU A 211 -14.31 -7.42 11.45
C LEU A 211 -13.15 -6.74 12.19
N LEU A 212 -12.39 -5.90 11.53
CA LEU A 212 -11.25 -5.22 12.13
C LEU A 212 -11.58 -3.80 12.59
N GLY A 213 -11.06 -3.42 13.76
CA GLY A 213 -10.99 -2.05 14.23
C GLY A 213 -9.54 -1.55 14.17
N LEU A 214 -9.22 -0.62 13.25
CA LEU A 214 -7.89 -0.07 13.07
C LEU A 214 -7.65 1.13 13.99
N GLY A 215 -6.57 1.09 14.72
CA GLY A 215 -6.04 2.19 15.52
C GLY A 215 -5.29 1.73 16.78
N PRO A 216 -4.27 2.48 17.18
CA PRO A 216 -3.71 3.65 16.48
C PRO A 216 -2.84 3.29 15.27
N ILE A 217 -2.65 4.29 14.38
CA ILE A 217 -1.62 4.29 13.35
C ILE A 217 -0.70 5.48 13.58
N GLY A 218 0.59 5.23 13.79
CA GLY A 218 1.60 6.24 14.07
C GLY A 218 2.77 6.17 13.10
N VAL A 219 3.34 7.34 12.78
CA VAL A 219 4.59 7.47 12.01
C VAL A 219 5.44 8.53 12.69
N LEU A 220 6.72 8.23 12.92
CA LEU A 220 7.67 9.19 13.49
C LEU A 220 7.61 10.53 12.73
N PRO A 221 7.61 11.67 13.42
CA PRO A 221 7.51 13.00 12.78
C PRO A 221 8.49 13.20 11.63
N ALA A 222 9.73 12.73 11.77
CA ALA A 222 10.77 12.82 10.74
C ALA A 222 10.45 12.05 9.45
N PHE A 223 9.55 11.04 9.52
CA PHE A 223 9.18 10.18 8.41
C PHE A 223 7.75 10.41 7.90
N GLN A 224 7.00 11.33 8.51
CA GLN A 224 5.68 11.74 8.04
C GLN A 224 5.74 12.39 6.65
N LYS A 225 4.60 12.36 5.93
CA LYS A 225 4.46 12.90 4.56
C LYS A 225 5.43 12.29 3.53
N ARG A 226 6.09 11.18 3.87
CA ARG A 226 7.00 10.44 2.98
C ARG A 226 6.42 9.13 2.45
N GLY A 227 5.13 8.85 2.72
CA GLY A 227 4.40 7.67 2.23
C GLY A 227 4.33 6.49 3.21
N VAL A 228 5.04 6.52 4.35
CA VAL A 228 5.08 5.42 5.34
C VAL A 228 3.68 5.07 5.85
N GLY A 229 2.88 6.06 6.29
CA GLY A 229 1.50 5.82 6.73
C GLY A 229 0.61 5.25 5.62
N SER A 230 0.81 5.68 4.36
CA SER A 230 0.08 5.11 3.22
C SER A 230 0.49 3.66 2.94
N ALA A 231 1.75 3.31 3.15
CA ALA A 231 2.23 1.94 3.01
C ALA A 231 1.61 1.04 4.09
N LEU A 232 1.58 1.49 5.36
CA LEU A 232 0.92 0.78 6.47
C LEU A 232 -0.57 0.55 6.19
N MET A 233 -1.30 1.58 5.72
CA MET A 233 -2.73 1.45 5.38
C MET A 233 -2.98 0.42 4.28
N ARG A 234 -2.18 0.43 3.22
CA ARG A 234 -2.30 -0.53 2.11
C ARG A 234 -1.98 -1.95 2.56
N GLU A 235 -0.93 -2.13 3.37
CA GLU A 235 -0.55 -3.43 3.91
C GLU A 235 -1.64 -3.99 4.82
N THR A 236 -2.23 -3.16 5.71
CA THR A 236 -3.36 -3.56 6.54
C THR A 236 -4.53 -4.03 5.68
N THR A 237 -4.89 -3.28 4.64
CA THR A 237 -5.96 -3.64 3.72
C THR A 237 -5.65 -4.93 2.95
N ALA A 238 -4.43 -5.11 2.48
CA ALA A 238 -4.00 -6.30 1.75
C ALA A 238 -4.08 -7.56 2.64
N ARG A 239 -3.57 -7.48 3.87
CA ARG A 239 -3.66 -8.59 4.84
C ARG A 239 -5.11 -8.92 5.21
N ALA A 240 -5.92 -7.90 5.47
CA ALA A 240 -7.34 -8.09 5.78
C ALA A 240 -8.09 -8.78 4.63
N THR A 241 -7.85 -8.35 3.39
CA THR A 241 -8.42 -8.98 2.20
C THR A 241 -7.97 -10.44 2.05
N ALA A 242 -6.68 -10.71 2.21
CA ALA A 242 -6.12 -12.06 2.12
C ALA A 242 -6.63 -13.00 3.23
N ALA A 243 -6.90 -12.46 4.42
CA ALA A 243 -7.48 -13.20 5.53
C ALA A 243 -9.00 -13.41 5.41
N GLY A 244 -9.66 -12.82 4.40
CA GLY A 244 -11.10 -12.89 4.22
C GLY A 244 -11.90 -12.05 5.22
N GLU A 245 -11.28 -11.01 5.79
CA GLU A 245 -11.99 -10.08 6.68
C GLU A 245 -13.06 -9.32 5.91
N PRO A 246 -14.25 -9.11 6.50
CA PRO A 246 -15.33 -8.41 5.80
C PRO A 246 -15.10 -6.91 5.70
N GLY A 247 -14.37 -6.31 6.64
CA GLY A 247 -14.14 -4.87 6.61
C GLY A 247 -13.20 -4.36 7.70
N ILE A 248 -12.86 -3.08 7.59
CA ILE A 248 -11.99 -2.38 8.54
C ILE A 248 -12.66 -1.07 8.94
N ALA A 249 -12.95 -0.92 10.23
CA ALA A 249 -13.48 0.31 10.79
C ALA A 249 -12.37 1.15 11.43
N LEU A 250 -12.48 2.46 11.39
CA LEU A 250 -11.56 3.39 12.05
C LEU A 250 -12.23 4.72 12.42
N LEU A 251 -11.60 5.43 13.32
CA LEU A 251 -11.91 6.82 13.64
C LEU A 251 -10.79 7.73 13.13
N GLY A 252 -11.11 8.70 12.26
CA GLY A 252 -10.09 9.62 11.74
C GLY A 252 -10.61 10.60 10.71
N SER A 253 -9.72 11.41 10.14
CA SER A 253 -10.08 12.45 9.17
C SER A 253 -10.59 11.84 7.85
N PRO A 254 -11.83 12.12 7.41
CA PRO A 254 -12.35 11.66 6.12
C PRO A 254 -11.45 12.04 4.94
N LEU A 255 -10.89 13.26 4.93
CA LEU A 255 -9.97 13.73 3.89
C LEU A 255 -8.70 12.89 3.77
N TYR A 256 -8.30 12.24 4.86
CA TYR A 256 -7.13 11.35 4.82
C TYR A 256 -7.50 9.95 4.34
N TYR A 257 -8.57 9.35 4.87
CA TYR A 257 -8.86 7.94 4.68
C TYR A 257 -9.68 7.62 3.42
N MET A 258 -10.44 8.59 2.87
CA MET A 258 -11.18 8.40 1.61
C MET A 258 -10.30 7.94 0.43
N ARG A 259 -9.04 8.34 0.39
CA ARG A 259 -8.08 7.91 -0.65
C ARG A 259 -7.70 6.43 -0.59
N PHE A 260 -8.07 5.74 0.48
CA PHE A 260 -7.91 4.29 0.67
C PHE A 260 -9.24 3.55 0.52
N GLY A 261 -10.31 4.23 0.08
CA GLY A 261 -11.63 3.65 -0.13
C GLY A 261 -12.53 3.64 1.10
N TYR A 262 -12.11 4.26 2.22
CA TYR A 262 -12.97 4.42 3.37
C TYR A 262 -14.10 5.41 3.10
N VAL A 263 -15.28 5.09 3.61
CA VAL A 263 -16.48 5.93 3.55
C VAL A 263 -17.05 6.14 4.95
N PRO A 264 -17.84 7.20 5.21
CA PRO A 264 -18.58 7.32 6.46
C PRO A 264 -19.38 6.05 6.74
N ALA A 265 -19.19 5.42 7.91
CA ALA A 265 -19.79 4.12 8.21
C ALA A 265 -21.33 4.13 8.13
N ALA A 266 -21.95 5.27 8.42
CA ALA A 266 -23.40 5.46 8.27
C ALA A 266 -23.88 5.25 6.84
N SER A 267 -23.07 5.53 5.82
CA SER A 267 -23.43 5.33 4.40
C SER A 267 -23.58 3.86 4.02
N VAL A 268 -22.98 2.96 4.78
CA VAL A 268 -23.09 1.50 4.62
C VAL A 268 -23.91 0.84 5.75
N GLY A 269 -24.68 1.64 6.51
CA GLY A 269 -25.64 1.15 7.49
C GLY A 269 -25.05 0.87 8.89
N VAL A 270 -23.80 1.24 9.13
CA VAL A 270 -23.09 1.01 10.40
C VAL A 270 -23.03 2.29 11.23
N GLN A 271 -23.42 2.19 12.50
CA GLN A 271 -23.38 3.31 13.43
C GLN A 271 -22.06 3.33 14.21
N PRO A 272 -21.50 4.51 14.50
CA PRO A 272 -20.33 4.63 15.37
C PRO A 272 -20.67 4.20 16.81
N PRO A 273 -19.69 3.76 17.61
CA PRO A 273 -19.85 3.54 19.03
C PRO A 273 -20.36 4.78 19.77
N GLU A 274 -19.85 5.96 19.42
CA GLU A 274 -20.24 7.25 19.95
C GLU A 274 -20.84 8.13 18.84
N ALA A 275 -22.08 8.56 19.00
CA ALA A 275 -22.81 9.33 17.98
C ALA A 275 -22.08 10.63 17.56
N MET A 276 -21.30 11.22 18.47
CA MET A 276 -20.54 12.44 18.20
C MET A 276 -19.40 12.27 17.19
N TRP A 277 -18.97 11.06 16.90
CA TRP A 277 -17.91 10.80 15.90
C TRP A 277 -18.38 11.06 14.46
N GLY A 278 -19.68 10.93 14.19
CA GLY A 278 -20.28 11.25 12.89
C GLY A 278 -19.49 10.65 11.73
N ASP A 279 -19.20 11.47 10.71
CA ASP A 279 -18.48 11.06 9.51
C ASP A 279 -16.99 10.74 9.73
N HIS A 280 -16.45 11.08 10.91
CA HIS A 280 -15.08 10.68 11.27
C HIS A 280 -14.97 9.19 11.58
N PHE A 281 -16.07 8.54 11.93
CA PHE A 281 -16.12 7.09 12.00
C PHE A 281 -16.37 6.52 10.62
N GLN A 282 -15.40 5.78 10.10
CA GLN A 282 -15.36 5.33 8.72
C GLN A 282 -15.18 3.82 8.63
N LEU A 283 -15.64 3.26 7.53
CA LEU A 283 -15.56 1.84 7.22
C LEU A 283 -15.05 1.63 5.78
N LEU A 284 -14.15 0.67 5.64
CA LEU A 284 -13.77 0.08 4.37
C LEU A 284 -14.42 -1.30 4.29
N THR A 285 -15.34 -1.50 3.35
CA THR A 285 -15.90 -2.82 3.02
C THR A 285 -14.94 -3.58 2.12
N LEU A 286 -14.69 -4.86 2.41
CA LEU A 286 -13.82 -5.76 1.65
C LEU A 286 -14.66 -6.78 0.88
N PRO A 287 -14.08 -7.59 -0.02
CA PRO A 287 -14.84 -8.55 -0.84
C PRO A 287 -15.71 -9.55 -0.07
N ALA A 288 -15.38 -9.81 1.19
CA ALA A 288 -16.17 -10.68 2.07
C ALA A 288 -17.30 -9.96 2.83
N TRP A 289 -17.55 -8.67 2.53
CA TRP A 289 -18.62 -7.89 3.20
C TRP A 289 -20.00 -8.51 2.89
N PRO A 290 -20.79 -8.89 3.93
CA PRO A 290 -22.12 -9.43 3.71
C PRO A 290 -23.13 -8.36 3.27
N ASP A 291 -24.17 -8.79 2.53
CA ASP A 291 -25.31 -7.92 2.22
C ASP A 291 -26.08 -7.55 3.51
N ASP A 292 -26.67 -6.34 3.49
CA ASP A 292 -27.61 -5.87 4.52
C ASP A 292 -27.06 -5.78 5.96
N VAL A 293 -25.75 -5.58 6.14
CA VAL A 293 -25.16 -5.34 7.47
C VAL A 293 -25.71 -4.04 8.05
N ARG A 294 -26.24 -4.13 9.27
CA ARG A 294 -26.76 -2.98 10.04
C ARG A 294 -26.40 -3.16 11.51
N GLY A 295 -26.13 -2.04 12.19
CA GLY A 295 -25.90 -2.06 13.63
C GLY A 295 -24.82 -1.10 14.07
N THR A 296 -24.56 -1.08 15.37
CA THR A 296 -23.50 -0.27 15.96
C THR A 296 -22.21 -1.07 16.01
N PHE A 297 -21.12 -0.46 15.57
CA PHE A 297 -19.80 -1.06 15.68
C PHE A 297 -19.33 -1.06 17.14
N ARG A 298 -18.64 -2.10 17.54
CA ARG A 298 -18.00 -2.23 18.86
C ARG A 298 -16.53 -2.57 18.69
N TYR A 299 -15.65 -1.73 19.21
CA TYR A 299 -14.22 -1.99 19.29
C TYR A 299 -13.86 -3.03 20.34
N ALA A 300 -12.60 -3.45 20.36
CA ALA A 300 -11.97 -4.17 21.46
C ALA A 300 -12.13 -3.42 22.79
N GLY A 301 -12.14 -4.17 23.90
CA GLY A 301 -12.37 -3.61 25.25
C GLY A 301 -11.55 -2.36 25.59
N PRO A 302 -10.24 -2.29 25.30
CA PRO A 302 -9.40 -1.12 25.60
C PRO A 302 -9.84 0.22 25.02
N PHE A 303 -10.62 0.23 23.94
CA PHE A 303 -11.17 1.47 23.36
C PHE A 303 -12.33 2.06 24.17
N SER A 304 -12.93 1.29 25.08
CA SER A 304 -14.02 1.78 25.91
C SER A 304 -13.51 2.79 26.94
N GLY A 305 -14.02 4.02 26.89
CA GLY A 305 -13.66 5.09 27.81
C GLY A 305 -12.49 5.97 27.35
N LEU A 306 -12.25 6.03 26.03
CA LEU A 306 -11.36 7.02 25.40
C LEU A 306 -12.07 8.34 25.19
#